data_16bdc30a9fe731693376f9362cd14dd6
#
_entry.id   16bdc30a9fe731693376f9362cd14dd6
#
_cell.length_a   1.000
_cell.length_b   1.000
_cell.length_c   1.000
_cell.angle_alpha   90.00
_cell.angle_beta   90.00
_cell.angle_gamma   90.00
#
_symmetry.space_group_name_H-M   'P 1'
#
loop_
_entity.id
_entity.type
_entity.pdbx_description
1 polymer ?
#
loop_
_entity_poly.entity_id
_entity_poly.type
_entity_poly.pdbx_seq_one_letter_code
_entity_poly.pdbx_strand_id
1 'polypeptide(L)'
;MTVSEHLERRVGEIVRRVIAELPSDLRTLAERIPVFCEWEMAEHWLEEGVADDSMGLFSGPALNEPTDLGCLEPPSITFFLAELWDYCGEDLPTFDEEVRITYIHEFGHYLGLDESELEARGLL
;
A
#
# COMPACT_ATOMS: atom_id res chain seq x y z
N MET A 1 15.61 15.59 -10.85
CA MET A 1 14.75 14.70 -10.06
C MET A 1 15.48 13.40 -9.81
N THR A 2 15.51 12.93 -8.59
CA THR A 2 16.13 11.65 -8.23
C THR A 2 15.24 10.49 -8.67
N VAL A 3 15.80 9.28 -8.72
CA VAL A 3 15.02 8.06 -8.99
C VAL A 3 13.93 7.90 -7.94
N SER A 4 14.26 8.10 -6.66
CA SER A 4 13.29 8.02 -5.56
C SER A 4 12.11 8.98 -5.76
N GLU A 5 12.38 10.23 -6.09
CA GLU A 5 11.34 11.23 -6.33
C GLU A 5 10.46 10.87 -7.54
N HIS A 6 11.07 10.35 -8.58
CA HIS A 6 10.36 9.91 -9.79
C HIS A 6 9.42 8.75 -9.48
N LEU A 7 9.91 7.75 -8.74
CA LEU A 7 9.11 6.59 -8.36
C LEU A 7 7.99 6.97 -7.39
N GLU A 8 8.26 7.85 -6.45
CA GLU A 8 7.24 8.34 -5.51
C GLU A 8 6.09 9.02 -6.24
N ARG A 9 6.39 9.86 -7.21
CA ARG A 9 5.38 10.51 -8.06
C ARG A 9 4.56 9.46 -8.81
N ARG A 10 5.23 8.46 -9.33
CA ARG A 10 4.59 7.39 -10.09
C ARG A 10 3.64 6.57 -9.22
N VAL A 11 4.04 6.24 -7.99
CA VAL A 11 3.16 5.59 -7.01
C VAL A 11 1.89 6.42 -6.80
N GLY A 12 2.04 7.72 -6.59
CA GLY A 12 0.89 8.61 -6.39
C GLY A 12 -0.09 8.59 -7.57
N GLU A 13 0.42 8.60 -8.79
CA GLU A 13 -0.41 8.54 -10.00
C GLU A 13 -1.15 7.22 -10.13
N ILE A 14 -0.46 6.10 -9.86
CA ILE A 14 -1.05 4.77 -9.96
C ILE A 14 -2.12 4.59 -8.89
N VAL A 15 -1.83 4.97 -7.65
CA VAL A 15 -2.80 4.88 -6.55
C VAL A 15 -4.06 5.69 -6.87
N ARG A 16 -3.91 6.90 -7.39
CA ARG A 16 -5.08 7.71 -7.78
C ARG A 16 -5.93 7.02 -8.84
N ARG A 17 -5.30 6.37 -9.81
CA ARG A 17 -6.04 5.60 -10.84
C ARG A 17 -6.78 4.43 -10.25
N VAL A 18 -6.12 3.67 -9.38
CA VAL A 18 -6.74 2.52 -8.71
C VAL A 18 -7.95 2.97 -7.91
N ILE A 19 -7.79 4.01 -7.12
CA ILE A 19 -8.89 4.55 -6.31
C ILE A 19 -10.06 4.98 -7.19
N ALA A 20 -9.78 5.66 -8.30
CA ALA A 20 -10.82 6.12 -9.23
C ALA A 20 -11.62 4.97 -9.84
N GLU A 21 -11.03 3.80 -9.96
CA GLU A 21 -11.67 2.61 -10.52
C GLU A 21 -12.41 1.76 -9.49
N LEU A 22 -12.24 2.04 -8.20
CA LEU A 22 -12.91 1.30 -7.15
C LEU A 22 -14.42 1.59 -7.12
N PRO A 23 -15.24 0.61 -6.67
CA PRO A 23 -16.65 0.91 -6.35
C PRO A 23 -16.75 2.08 -5.38
N SER A 24 -17.84 2.85 -5.44
CA SER A 24 -17.98 4.11 -4.71
C SER A 24 -17.83 3.98 -3.19
N ASP A 25 -18.31 2.90 -2.60
CA ASP A 25 -18.18 2.63 -1.17
C ASP A 25 -16.71 2.40 -0.76
N LEU A 26 -15.97 1.65 -1.56
CA LEU A 26 -14.56 1.40 -1.32
C LEU A 26 -13.70 2.64 -1.62
N ARG A 27 -14.07 3.40 -2.63
CA ARG A 27 -13.39 4.64 -2.99
C ARG A 27 -13.40 5.63 -1.83
N THR A 28 -14.54 5.81 -1.20
CA THR A 28 -14.68 6.71 -0.05
C THR A 28 -13.75 6.29 1.10
N LEU A 29 -13.64 5.00 1.36
CA LEU A 29 -12.73 4.48 2.37
C LEU A 29 -11.26 4.67 1.99
N ALA A 30 -10.91 4.36 0.74
CA ALA A 30 -9.55 4.48 0.25
C ALA A 30 -9.02 5.91 0.31
N GLU A 31 -9.88 6.88 -0.01
CA GLU A 31 -9.51 8.31 0.01
C GLU A 31 -9.12 8.81 1.39
N ARG A 32 -9.52 8.09 2.44
CA ARG A 32 -9.19 8.46 3.83
C ARG A 32 -7.87 7.88 4.32
N ILE A 33 -7.25 6.99 3.56
CA ILE A 33 -6.04 6.30 3.97
C ILE A 33 -4.85 6.94 3.25
N PRO A 34 -3.98 7.65 3.98
CA PRO A 34 -2.80 8.25 3.36
C PRO A 34 -1.82 7.17 2.88
N VAL A 35 -1.12 7.49 1.81
CA VAL A 35 -0.08 6.65 1.24
C VAL A 35 1.26 7.36 1.39
N PHE A 36 2.23 6.65 1.93
CA PHE A 36 3.59 7.15 2.13
C PHE A 36 4.57 6.30 1.33
N CYS A 37 5.71 6.88 1.02
CA CYS A 37 6.80 6.17 0.36
C CYS A 37 8.09 6.37 1.16
N GLU A 38 8.84 5.27 1.33
CA GLU A 38 10.19 5.29 1.88
C GLU A 38 11.10 4.63 0.85
N TRP A 39 12.30 5.18 0.64
CA TRP A 39 13.25 4.55 -0.26
C TRP A 39 13.74 3.24 0.34
N GLU A 40 14.33 3.31 1.53
CA GLU A 40 14.70 2.14 2.31
C GLU A 40 13.78 2.05 3.52
N MET A 41 13.50 0.84 3.95
CA MET A 41 12.67 0.60 5.12
C MET A 41 13.31 1.20 6.37
N ALA A 42 12.57 2.04 7.08
CA ALA A 42 13.04 2.60 8.34
C ALA A 42 13.24 1.50 9.39
N GLU A 43 14.25 1.68 10.24
CA GLU A 43 14.64 0.67 11.23
C GLU A 43 13.49 0.29 12.19
N HIS A 44 12.64 1.24 12.53
CA HIS A 44 11.53 0.96 13.45
C HIS A 44 10.57 -0.10 12.90
N TRP A 45 10.40 -0.21 11.58
CA TRP A 45 9.57 -1.26 10.99
C TRP A 45 10.18 -2.63 11.21
N LEU A 46 11.50 -2.73 11.05
CA LEU A 46 12.22 -3.98 11.29
C LEU A 46 12.11 -4.41 12.76
N GLU A 47 12.19 -3.46 13.67
CA GLU A 47 12.03 -3.70 15.11
C GLU A 47 10.61 -4.18 15.45
N GLU A 48 9.63 -3.73 14.71
CA GLU A 48 8.23 -4.17 14.86
C GLU A 48 7.93 -5.51 14.19
N GLY A 49 8.91 -6.10 13.53
CA GLY A 49 8.78 -7.42 12.93
C GLY A 49 8.40 -7.42 11.45
N VAL A 50 8.44 -6.29 10.78
CA VAL A 50 8.18 -6.22 9.33
C VAL A 50 9.35 -6.86 8.60
N ALA A 51 9.06 -7.73 7.64
CA ALA A 51 10.09 -8.39 6.84
C ALA A 51 10.87 -7.38 6.01
N ASP A 52 12.19 -7.55 5.94
CA ASP A 52 13.08 -6.61 5.26
C ASP A 52 12.92 -6.57 3.73
N ASP A 53 12.24 -7.57 3.16
CA ASP A 53 11.94 -7.64 1.73
C ASP A 53 10.52 -7.20 1.39
N SER A 54 9.80 -6.62 2.34
CA SER A 54 8.43 -6.13 2.09
C SER A 54 8.45 -4.98 1.09
N MET A 55 7.50 -5.00 0.17
CA MET A 55 7.34 -3.96 -0.85
C MET A 55 6.30 -2.92 -0.42
N GLY A 56 5.40 -3.29 0.46
CA GLY A 56 4.39 -2.39 1.01
C GLY A 56 3.90 -2.88 2.35
N LEU A 57 3.25 -1.99 3.09
CA LEU A 57 2.77 -2.29 4.42
C LEU A 57 1.53 -1.45 4.74
N PHE A 58 0.48 -2.12 5.20
CA PHE A 58 -0.63 -1.46 5.88
C PHE A 58 -0.32 -1.42 7.37
N SER A 59 -0.47 -0.25 7.99
CA SER A 59 -0.30 -0.09 9.43
C SER A 59 -1.48 0.67 10.03
N GLY A 60 -1.72 0.47 11.32
CA GLY A 60 -2.86 1.02 12.01
C GLY A 60 -4.02 0.02 12.10
N PRO A 61 -5.16 0.44 12.67
CA PRO A 61 -6.31 -0.45 12.84
C PRO A 61 -7.02 -0.75 11.53
N ALA A 62 -7.44 -2.00 11.34
CA ALA A 62 -8.31 -2.38 10.24
C ALA A 62 -9.72 -1.82 10.45
N LEU A 63 -10.52 -1.78 9.39
CA LEU A 63 -11.85 -1.18 9.40
C LEU A 63 -12.76 -1.75 10.49
N ASN A 64 -12.70 -3.06 10.70
CA ASN A 64 -13.56 -3.76 11.68
C ASN A 64 -12.93 -3.94 13.05
N GLU A 65 -11.72 -3.45 13.25
CA GLU A 65 -11.08 -3.51 14.54
C GLU A 65 -11.60 -2.39 15.43
N PRO A 66 -11.91 -2.68 16.72
CA PRO A 66 -12.29 -1.62 17.62
C PRO A 66 -11.14 -0.64 17.76
N THR A 67 -11.44 0.63 17.59
CA THR A 67 -10.50 1.70 17.90
C THR A 67 -10.34 1.72 19.41
N ASP A 68 -9.44 0.88 19.89
CA ASP A 68 -9.13 0.84 21.30
C ASP A 68 -8.43 2.15 21.69
N LEU A 69 -8.70 2.62 22.89
CA LEU A 69 -8.13 3.85 23.41
C LEU A 69 -6.61 3.85 23.45
N GLY A 70 -5.97 2.70 23.20
CA GLY A 70 -4.53 2.57 23.11
C GLY A 70 -3.96 2.69 21.71
N CYS A 71 -4.78 2.66 20.66
CA CYS A 71 -4.31 2.75 19.29
C CYS A 71 -4.39 4.21 18.81
N LEU A 72 -3.28 4.91 18.89
CA LEU A 72 -3.19 6.32 18.49
C LEU A 72 -2.82 6.50 17.02
N GLU A 73 -2.46 5.42 16.33
CA GLU A 73 -2.00 5.48 14.96
C GLU A 73 -3.15 5.31 13.97
N PRO A 74 -3.38 6.30 13.09
CA PRO A 74 -4.40 6.15 12.05
C PRO A 74 -3.95 5.14 10.99
N PRO A 75 -4.88 4.54 10.23
CA PRO A 75 -4.51 3.63 9.15
C PRO A 75 -3.70 4.35 8.07
N SER A 76 -2.69 3.66 7.55
CA SER A 76 -1.87 4.17 6.46
C SER A 76 -1.29 3.02 5.65
N ILE A 77 -0.87 3.32 4.42
CA ILE A 77 -0.17 2.37 3.56
C ILE A 77 1.17 2.98 3.19
N THR A 78 2.24 2.23 3.37
CA THR A 78 3.60 2.67 3.05
C THR A 78 4.18 1.77 1.98
N PHE A 79 4.79 2.36 0.95
CA PHE A 79 5.53 1.63 -0.09
C PHE A 79 7.02 1.75 0.17
N PHE A 80 7.73 0.65 0.01
CA PHE A 80 9.18 0.59 0.14
C PHE A 80 9.78 0.54 -1.26
N LEU A 81 10.22 1.69 -1.75
CA LEU A 81 10.53 1.89 -3.16
C LEU A 81 11.74 1.11 -3.65
N ALA A 82 12.79 1.00 -2.84
CA ALA A 82 13.98 0.27 -3.23
C ALA A 82 13.67 -1.21 -3.47
N GLU A 83 12.90 -1.82 -2.57
CA GLU A 83 12.49 -3.22 -2.69
C GLU A 83 11.59 -3.44 -3.91
N LEU A 84 10.62 -2.55 -4.12
CA LEU A 84 9.75 -2.60 -5.29
C LEU A 84 10.55 -2.50 -6.59
N TRP A 85 11.46 -1.52 -6.65
CA TRP A 85 12.23 -1.25 -7.86
C TRP A 85 13.15 -2.42 -8.20
N ASP A 86 13.80 -2.99 -7.20
CA ASP A 86 14.63 -4.16 -7.36
C ASP A 86 13.82 -5.38 -7.81
N TYR A 87 12.71 -5.64 -7.17
CA TYR A 87 11.80 -6.74 -7.53
C TYR A 87 11.33 -6.64 -8.98
N CYS A 88 11.06 -5.42 -9.45
CA CYS A 88 10.58 -5.17 -10.81
C CYS A 88 11.69 -5.15 -11.86
N GLY A 89 12.94 -5.41 -11.49
CA GLY A 89 14.06 -5.39 -12.41
C GLY A 89 14.31 -4.02 -13.03
N GLU A 90 13.96 -2.95 -12.31
CA GLU A 90 14.09 -1.56 -12.76
C GLU A 90 13.31 -1.29 -14.06
N ASP A 91 12.19 -1.99 -14.24
CA ASP A 91 11.31 -1.85 -15.41
C ASP A 91 10.04 -1.10 -15.02
N LEU A 92 9.81 0.06 -15.64
CA LEU A 92 8.69 0.93 -15.25
C LEU A 92 7.31 0.29 -15.44
N PRO A 93 7.00 -0.37 -16.57
CA PRO A 93 5.70 -1.03 -16.71
C PRO A 93 5.46 -2.10 -15.64
N THR A 94 6.49 -2.88 -15.30
CA THR A 94 6.40 -3.88 -14.24
C THR A 94 6.21 -3.21 -12.88
N PHE A 95 6.91 -2.11 -12.63
CA PHE A 95 6.76 -1.33 -11.41
C PHE A 95 5.31 -0.84 -11.24
N ASP A 96 4.73 -0.29 -12.29
CA ASP A 96 3.35 0.20 -12.26
C ASP A 96 2.37 -0.90 -11.86
N GLU A 97 2.52 -2.08 -12.43
CA GLU A 97 1.66 -3.22 -12.14
C GLU A 97 1.83 -3.71 -10.70
N GLU A 98 3.07 -3.77 -10.22
CA GLU A 98 3.35 -4.20 -8.84
C GLU A 98 2.87 -3.18 -7.81
N VAL A 99 2.92 -1.89 -8.11
CA VAL A 99 2.33 -0.86 -7.25
C VAL A 99 0.82 -1.08 -7.13
N ARG A 100 0.15 -1.32 -8.25
CA ARG A 100 -1.29 -1.60 -8.26
C ARG A 100 -1.62 -2.82 -7.40
N ILE A 101 -0.92 -3.92 -7.62
CA ILE A 101 -1.14 -5.18 -6.88
C ILE A 101 -0.87 -4.98 -5.39
N THR A 102 0.25 -4.35 -5.06
CA THR A 102 0.64 -4.10 -3.66
C THR A 102 -0.38 -3.20 -2.96
N TYR A 103 -0.83 -2.14 -3.63
CA TYR A 103 -1.85 -1.25 -3.07
C TYR A 103 -3.13 -2.00 -2.74
N ILE A 104 -3.65 -2.80 -3.67
CA ILE A 104 -4.88 -3.55 -3.48
C ILE A 104 -4.72 -4.56 -2.34
N HIS A 105 -3.58 -5.23 -2.25
CA HIS A 105 -3.28 -6.16 -1.16
C HIS A 105 -3.31 -5.47 0.21
N GLU A 106 -2.64 -4.31 0.33
CA GLU A 106 -2.58 -3.59 1.60
C GLU A 106 -3.92 -2.96 1.97
N PHE A 107 -4.63 -2.42 0.98
CA PHE A 107 -5.99 -1.94 1.19
C PHE A 107 -6.92 -3.08 1.59
N GLY A 108 -6.70 -4.27 1.05
CA GLY A 108 -7.41 -5.49 1.44
C GLY A 108 -7.23 -5.82 2.92
N HIS A 109 -6.02 -5.63 3.46
CA HIS A 109 -5.77 -5.82 4.89
C HIS A 109 -6.63 -4.86 5.73
N TYR A 110 -6.72 -3.61 5.29
CA TYR A 110 -7.60 -2.64 5.96
C TYR A 110 -9.06 -3.09 5.95
N LEU A 111 -9.53 -3.62 4.82
CA LEU A 111 -10.91 -4.09 4.66
C LEU A 111 -11.17 -5.42 5.38
N GLY A 112 -10.13 -6.11 5.84
CA GLY A 112 -10.23 -7.43 6.45
C GLY A 112 -10.51 -8.52 5.42
N LEU A 113 -10.11 -8.33 4.16
CA LEU A 113 -10.31 -9.28 3.06
C LEU A 113 -9.02 -10.01 2.74
N ASP A 114 -9.12 -11.32 2.50
CA ASP A 114 -7.99 -12.09 2.01
C ASP A 114 -7.93 -12.04 0.47
N GLU A 115 -6.89 -12.66 -0.09
CA GLU A 115 -6.67 -12.68 -1.54
C GLU A 115 -7.83 -13.26 -2.33
N SER A 116 -8.40 -14.34 -1.82
CA SER A 116 -9.55 -15.00 -2.43
C SER A 116 -10.79 -14.09 -2.46
N GLU A 117 -11.03 -13.37 -1.38
CA GLU A 117 -12.15 -12.43 -1.29
C GLU A 117 -11.95 -11.22 -2.19
N LEU A 118 -10.70 -10.75 -2.35
CA LEU A 118 -10.36 -9.67 -3.27
C LEU A 118 -10.60 -10.09 -4.73
N GLU A 119 -10.22 -11.31 -5.08
CA GLU A 119 -10.48 -11.87 -6.41
C GLU A 119 -11.99 -11.98 -6.68
N ALA A 120 -12.74 -12.47 -5.69
CA ALA A 120 -14.18 -12.61 -5.81
C ALA A 120 -14.89 -11.28 -6.06
N ARG A 121 -14.29 -10.17 -5.60
CA ARG A 121 -14.81 -8.82 -5.83
C ARG A 121 -14.28 -8.19 -7.11
N GLY A 122 -13.44 -8.88 -7.86
CA GLY A 122 -12.85 -8.36 -9.08
C GLY A 122 -11.76 -7.31 -8.84
N LEU A 123 -11.17 -7.28 -7.65
CA LEU A 123 -10.12 -6.31 -7.31
C LEU A 123 -8.72 -6.81 -7.64
N LEU A 124 -8.53 -8.10 -7.75
CA LEU A 124 -7.27 -8.72 -8.18
C LEU A 124 -7.44 -9.46 -9.48
#